data_221ef9f7ed1a36b7e6f48d163fe3eff9
#
_entry.id   221ef9f7ed1a36b7e6f48d163fe3eff9
#
_cell.length_a   1.000
_cell.length_b   1.000
_cell.length_c   1.000
_cell.angle_alpha   90.00
_cell.angle_beta   90.00
_cell.angle_gamma   90.00
#
_symmetry.space_group_name_H-M   'P 1'
#
loop_
_entity.id
_entity.type
_entity.pdbx_description
1 polymer ?
#
loop_
_entity_poly.entity_id
_entity_poly.type
_entity_poly.pdbx_seq_one_letter_code
_entity_poly.pdbx_strand_id
1 'polypeptide(L)'
;MTDKLSPAQRLIKAQAKAEILTEALPWIKTFSGATIVIKYGGNAMISPELQQTFADDISFLRFAGIRPIVVHGGGPQISTMLDRLGIESEFVAGQRVTSEEAIDVIRMVLSGQVNRSIVSRINEHGSAAVGLSGEDGDLLLATPASVEVDGELKSLGRVGNITSVNTQLLHDLLDSGRVPVVCSIAAELGTSGDNPLNINADLAAAAIAREMQADKFIMLTDVPGLYADWPDTDSLISEITPAELRELLPKLDSGMIPKMTAALDAVDAGVKQVHVVDGRTAHSVLLEVFTDLGIGTLIADVKPAKGGTNDWMA
;
A
#
# COMPACT_ATOMS: atom_id res chain seq x y z
N MET A 1 -7.06 -34.40 -20.68
CA MET A 1 -7.95 -34.25 -21.87
C MET A 1 -8.15 -32.75 -22.07
N THR A 2 -7.44 -32.14 -23.01
CA THR A 2 -7.62 -30.72 -23.38
C THR A 2 -8.95 -30.61 -24.13
N ASP A 3 -9.90 -29.97 -23.48
CA ASP A 3 -11.24 -29.71 -24.03
C ASP A 3 -11.08 -28.84 -25.28
N LYS A 4 -11.18 -29.45 -26.46
CA LYS A 4 -10.99 -28.78 -27.76
C LYS A 4 -12.26 -28.02 -28.07
N LEU A 5 -12.30 -26.71 -27.67
CA LEU A 5 -13.36 -25.79 -28.03
C LEU A 5 -13.61 -25.81 -29.56
N SER A 6 -14.86 -25.78 -29.97
CA SER A 6 -15.21 -25.59 -31.37
C SER A 6 -14.73 -24.24 -31.91
N PRO A 7 -14.58 -24.04 -33.24
CA PRO A 7 -14.19 -22.75 -33.79
C PRO A 7 -15.10 -21.59 -33.35
N ALA A 8 -16.39 -21.82 -33.26
CA ALA A 8 -17.39 -20.82 -32.82
C ALA A 8 -17.16 -20.46 -31.33
N GLN A 9 -16.93 -21.45 -30.46
CA GLN A 9 -16.64 -21.19 -29.04
C GLN A 9 -15.32 -20.46 -28.83
N ARG A 10 -14.29 -20.72 -29.68
CA ARG A 10 -13.02 -19.98 -29.65
C ARG A 10 -13.23 -18.51 -30.03
N LEU A 11 -14.05 -18.24 -31.07
CA LEU A 11 -14.35 -16.90 -31.51
C LEU A 11 -15.07 -16.11 -30.42
N ILE A 12 -16.13 -16.67 -29.82
CA ILE A 12 -16.86 -16.04 -28.71
C ILE A 12 -15.91 -15.69 -27.54
N LYS A 13 -15.06 -16.63 -27.12
CA LYS A 13 -14.07 -16.36 -26.06
C LYS A 13 -13.05 -15.30 -26.46
N ALA A 14 -12.64 -15.24 -27.71
CA ALA A 14 -11.72 -14.23 -28.20
C ALA A 14 -12.37 -12.84 -28.23
N GLN A 15 -13.62 -12.75 -28.67
CA GLN A 15 -14.40 -11.51 -28.68
C GLN A 15 -14.59 -10.97 -27.25
N ALA A 16 -15.01 -11.79 -26.29
CA ALA A 16 -15.14 -11.39 -24.88
C ALA A 16 -13.82 -10.84 -24.30
N LYS A 17 -12.68 -11.44 -24.65
CA LYS A 17 -11.37 -10.90 -24.23
C LYS A 17 -11.05 -9.55 -24.87
N ALA A 18 -11.40 -9.37 -26.14
CA ALA A 18 -11.19 -8.11 -26.83
C ALA A 18 -12.06 -7.00 -26.25
N GLU A 19 -13.31 -7.31 -25.87
CA GLU A 19 -14.23 -6.38 -25.18
C GLU A 19 -13.63 -5.90 -23.87
N ILE A 20 -13.16 -6.82 -22.99
CA ILE A 20 -12.52 -6.47 -21.72
C ILE A 20 -11.30 -5.55 -21.93
N LEU A 21 -10.44 -5.87 -22.91
CA LEU A 21 -9.26 -5.05 -23.21
C LEU A 21 -9.65 -3.65 -23.71
N THR A 22 -10.72 -3.57 -24.51
CA THR A 22 -11.21 -2.28 -25.01
C THR A 22 -11.86 -1.45 -23.90
N GLU A 23 -12.55 -2.10 -22.95
CA GLU A 23 -13.15 -1.47 -21.78
C GLU A 23 -12.07 -0.85 -20.85
N ALA A 24 -10.91 -1.49 -20.71
CA ALA A 24 -9.79 -0.97 -19.93
C ALA A 24 -9.05 0.21 -20.59
N LEU A 25 -9.24 0.45 -21.90
CA LEU A 25 -8.45 1.43 -22.67
C LEU A 25 -8.59 2.87 -22.16
N PRO A 26 -9.77 3.40 -21.81
CA PRO A 26 -9.91 4.75 -21.22
C PRO A 26 -9.09 4.91 -19.95
N TRP A 27 -9.11 3.91 -19.07
CA TRP A 27 -8.35 3.91 -17.83
C TRP A 27 -6.84 3.89 -18.06
N ILE A 28 -6.36 3.04 -18.97
CA ILE A 28 -4.95 2.99 -19.38
C ILE A 28 -4.52 4.38 -19.89
N LYS A 29 -5.33 5.00 -20.74
CA LYS A 29 -5.05 6.35 -21.25
C LYS A 29 -4.97 7.40 -20.15
N THR A 30 -5.91 7.35 -19.20
CA THR A 30 -6.00 8.31 -18.09
C THR A 30 -4.82 8.17 -17.13
N PHE A 31 -4.44 6.95 -16.79
CA PHE A 31 -3.39 6.72 -15.80
C PHE A 31 -2.00 6.50 -16.38
N SER A 32 -1.83 6.55 -17.71
CA SER A 32 -0.51 6.48 -18.31
C SER A 32 0.38 7.64 -17.84
N GLY A 33 1.53 7.31 -17.24
CA GLY A 33 2.45 8.25 -16.62
C GLY A 33 2.12 8.64 -15.16
N ALA A 34 0.91 8.27 -14.66
CA ALA A 34 0.52 8.55 -13.29
C ALA A 34 1.36 7.78 -12.27
N THR A 35 1.70 8.42 -11.16
CA THR A 35 2.37 7.77 -10.02
C THR A 35 1.32 7.22 -9.06
N ILE A 36 1.38 5.92 -8.82
CA ILE A 36 0.49 5.23 -7.88
C ILE A 36 1.33 4.59 -6.77
N VAL A 37 1.10 5.00 -5.52
CA VAL A 37 1.70 4.37 -4.35
C VAL A 37 0.77 3.29 -3.83
N ILE A 38 1.28 2.08 -3.65
CA ILE A 38 0.51 0.94 -3.16
C ILE A 38 1.13 0.44 -1.86
N LYS A 39 0.40 0.57 -0.76
CA LYS A 39 0.76 -0.07 0.50
C LYS A 39 0.35 -1.53 0.48
N TYR A 40 1.31 -2.42 0.63
CA TYR A 40 1.12 -3.86 0.64
C TYR A 40 1.39 -4.44 2.03
N GLY A 41 0.43 -5.20 2.57
CA GLY A 41 0.54 -5.74 3.92
C GLY A 41 -0.61 -6.66 4.29
N GLY A 42 -0.66 -7.09 5.54
CA GLY A 42 -1.72 -7.91 6.08
C GLY A 42 -1.72 -9.35 5.54
N ASN A 43 -2.90 -9.96 5.54
CA ASN A 43 -3.10 -11.35 5.12
C ASN A 43 -2.83 -11.58 3.62
N ALA A 44 -2.89 -10.54 2.80
CA ALA A 44 -2.48 -10.61 1.38
C ALA A 44 -1.03 -11.07 1.20
N MET A 45 -0.18 -10.87 2.21
CA MET A 45 1.23 -11.29 2.19
C MET A 45 1.46 -12.73 2.66
N ILE A 46 0.43 -13.45 3.08
CA ILE A 46 0.56 -14.82 3.62
C ILE A 46 0.23 -15.86 2.56
N SER A 47 -0.86 -15.66 1.78
CA SER A 47 -1.27 -16.59 0.73
C SER A 47 -0.34 -16.49 -0.49
N PRO A 48 0.29 -17.60 -0.93
CA PRO A 48 1.11 -17.61 -2.14
C PRO A 48 0.32 -17.18 -3.39
N GLU A 49 -0.95 -17.52 -3.48
CA GLU A 49 -1.84 -17.15 -4.59
C GLU A 49 -2.07 -15.63 -4.64
N LEU A 50 -2.34 -15.01 -3.48
CA LEU A 50 -2.53 -13.56 -3.39
C LEU A 50 -1.22 -12.80 -3.63
N GLN A 51 -0.09 -13.35 -3.20
CA GLN A 51 1.22 -12.78 -3.53
C GLN A 51 1.49 -12.78 -5.03
N GLN A 52 1.07 -13.85 -5.74
CA GLN A 52 1.22 -13.93 -7.19
C GLN A 52 0.30 -12.95 -7.90
N THR A 53 -1.00 -12.93 -7.55
CA THR A 53 -1.95 -11.97 -8.15
C THR A 53 -1.53 -10.52 -7.93
N PHE A 54 -0.99 -10.19 -6.75
CA PHE A 54 -0.43 -8.87 -6.49
C PHE A 54 0.76 -8.54 -7.41
N ALA A 55 1.68 -9.49 -7.61
CA ALA A 55 2.83 -9.30 -8.51
C ALA A 55 2.39 -9.13 -9.98
N ASP A 56 1.36 -9.89 -10.39
CA ASP A 56 0.73 -9.76 -11.71
C ASP A 56 0.12 -8.36 -11.88
N ASP A 57 -0.60 -7.87 -10.87
CA ASP A 57 -1.23 -6.54 -10.87
C ASP A 57 -0.18 -5.43 -11.00
N ILE A 58 0.87 -5.45 -10.18
CA ILE A 58 1.94 -4.44 -10.25
C ILE A 58 2.65 -4.47 -11.60
N SER A 59 2.89 -5.65 -12.14
CA SER A 59 3.49 -5.83 -13.46
C SER A 59 2.58 -5.27 -14.56
N PHE A 60 1.28 -5.51 -14.47
CA PHE A 60 0.30 -4.95 -15.40
C PHE A 60 0.29 -3.43 -15.35
N LEU A 61 0.23 -2.81 -14.15
CA LEU A 61 0.29 -1.34 -14.01
C LEU A 61 1.50 -0.78 -14.73
N ARG A 62 2.68 -1.35 -14.49
CA ARG A 62 3.92 -0.91 -15.14
C ARG A 62 3.85 -1.02 -16.67
N PHE A 63 3.39 -2.16 -17.20
CA PHE A 63 3.29 -2.35 -18.66
C PHE A 63 2.20 -1.47 -19.29
N ALA A 64 1.17 -1.07 -18.53
CA ALA A 64 0.18 -0.09 -18.95
C ALA A 64 0.72 1.35 -18.95
N GLY A 65 1.98 1.56 -18.58
CA GLY A 65 2.62 2.89 -18.55
C GLY A 65 2.41 3.67 -17.26
N ILE A 66 1.84 3.03 -16.24
CA ILE A 66 1.72 3.59 -14.88
C ILE A 66 3.05 3.46 -14.15
N ARG A 67 3.30 4.33 -13.18
CA ARG A 67 4.51 4.40 -12.36
C ARG A 67 4.22 3.90 -10.93
N PRO A 68 4.16 2.58 -10.68
CA PRO A 68 3.84 2.05 -9.37
C PRO A 68 5.03 2.12 -8.41
N ILE A 69 4.76 2.47 -7.16
CA ILE A 69 5.67 2.36 -6.01
C ILE A 69 5.01 1.44 -5.00
N VAL A 70 5.68 0.37 -4.62
CA VAL A 70 5.19 -0.56 -3.60
C VAL A 70 5.86 -0.22 -2.27
N VAL A 71 5.05 -0.03 -1.22
CA VAL A 71 5.55 0.14 0.16
C VAL A 71 4.99 -0.99 1.00
N HIS A 72 5.84 -1.73 1.70
CA HIS A 72 5.40 -2.91 2.42
C HIS A 72 5.86 -2.94 3.87
N GLY A 73 5.03 -3.59 4.71
CA GLY A 73 5.40 -4.06 6.03
C GLY A 73 5.74 -5.55 6.02
N GLY A 74 5.44 -6.23 7.13
CA GLY A 74 5.69 -7.67 7.28
C GLY A 74 5.40 -8.15 8.71
N GLY A 75 4.33 -7.62 9.32
CA GLY A 75 3.98 -7.92 10.71
C GLY A 75 3.95 -9.42 11.04
N PRO A 76 3.25 -10.26 10.28
CA PRO A 76 3.22 -11.71 10.51
C PRO A 76 4.60 -12.37 10.42
N GLN A 77 5.40 -11.99 9.42
CA GLN A 77 6.74 -12.53 9.22
C GLN A 77 7.70 -12.12 10.33
N ILE A 78 7.59 -10.86 10.79
CA ILE A 78 8.33 -10.34 11.95
C ILE A 78 7.98 -11.14 13.19
N SER A 79 6.68 -11.28 13.52
CA SER A 79 6.23 -12.04 14.69
C SER A 79 6.77 -13.46 14.67
N THR A 80 6.62 -14.15 13.54
CA THR A 80 7.13 -15.52 13.38
C THR A 80 8.65 -15.61 13.62
N MET A 81 9.43 -14.62 13.20
CA MET A 81 10.87 -14.65 13.36
C MET A 81 11.28 -14.32 14.79
N LEU A 82 10.65 -13.32 15.43
CA LEU A 82 10.89 -12.97 16.83
C LEU A 82 10.56 -14.16 17.75
N ASP A 83 9.42 -14.83 17.54
CA ASP A 83 9.02 -16.02 18.28
C ASP A 83 10.04 -17.16 18.14
N ARG A 84 10.56 -17.38 16.93
CA ARG A 84 11.62 -18.40 16.68
C ARG A 84 12.93 -18.10 17.39
N LEU A 85 13.23 -16.83 17.60
CA LEU A 85 14.45 -16.37 18.30
C LEU A 85 14.22 -16.20 19.81
N GLY A 86 12.99 -16.36 20.30
CA GLY A 86 12.65 -16.18 21.70
C GLY A 86 12.66 -14.72 22.16
N ILE A 87 12.51 -13.78 21.23
CA ILE A 87 12.43 -12.33 21.51
C ILE A 87 10.97 -11.96 21.72
N GLU A 88 10.65 -11.45 22.90
CA GLU A 88 9.30 -11.05 23.27
C GLU A 88 8.85 -9.82 22.45
N SER A 89 7.57 -9.81 22.07
CA SER A 89 6.91 -8.70 21.38
C SER A 89 5.83 -8.11 22.25
N GLU A 90 5.97 -6.85 22.60
CA GLU A 90 4.93 -6.06 23.27
C GLU A 90 4.21 -5.16 22.26
N PHE A 91 2.91 -4.93 22.48
CA PHE A 91 2.13 -3.97 21.69
C PHE A 91 1.51 -2.94 22.64
N VAL A 92 1.70 -1.66 22.30
CA VAL A 92 1.11 -0.53 23.03
C VAL A 92 0.29 0.31 22.04
N ALA A 93 -0.96 0.55 22.34
CA ALA A 93 -1.89 1.25 21.47
C ALA A 93 -1.91 0.71 20.00
N GLY A 94 -1.79 -0.61 19.84
CA GLY A 94 -1.77 -1.27 18.53
C GLY A 94 -0.44 -1.17 17.77
N GLN A 95 0.57 -0.50 18.32
CA GLN A 95 1.91 -0.43 17.74
C GLN A 95 2.87 -1.38 18.46
N ARG A 96 3.74 -2.04 17.70
CA ARG A 96 4.77 -2.93 18.27
C ARG A 96 5.84 -2.07 18.97
N VAL A 97 6.07 -2.29 20.24
CA VAL A 97 7.27 -1.79 20.91
C VAL A 97 8.48 -2.55 20.33
N THR A 98 9.49 -1.82 19.90
CA THR A 98 10.65 -2.40 19.23
C THR A 98 11.90 -2.18 20.08
N SER A 99 12.44 -3.25 20.70
CA SER A 99 13.70 -3.19 21.43
C SER A 99 14.91 -3.05 20.50
N GLU A 100 16.08 -2.73 21.07
CA GLU A 100 17.36 -2.70 20.32
C GLU A 100 17.69 -4.08 19.69
N GLU A 101 17.35 -5.17 20.38
CA GLU A 101 17.53 -6.52 19.83
C GLU A 101 16.51 -6.85 18.73
N ALA A 102 15.29 -6.39 18.88
CA ALA A 102 14.22 -6.66 17.92
C ALA A 102 14.41 -5.89 16.61
N ILE A 103 14.98 -4.67 16.61
CA ILE A 103 15.11 -3.86 15.41
C ILE A 103 16.00 -4.53 14.36
N ASP A 104 17.09 -5.19 14.75
CA ASP A 104 17.96 -5.91 13.82
C ASP A 104 17.23 -7.06 13.14
N VAL A 105 16.43 -7.81 13.91
CA VAL A 105 15.61 -8.90 13.36
C VAL A 105 14.55 -8.35 12.41
N ILE A 106 13.87 -7.28 12.79
CA ILE A 106 12.84 -6.63 11.96
C ILE A 106 13.46 -6.14 10.65
N ARG A 107 14.61 -5.48 10.70
CA ARG A 107 15.36 -5.02 9.52
C ARG A 107 15.74 -6.19 8.61
N MET A 108 16.30 -7.28 9.16
CA MET A 108 16.63 -8.49 8.38
C MET A 108 15.39 -9.11 7.72
N VAL A 109 14.30 -9.23 8.44
CA VAL A 109 13.05 -9.80 7.92
C VAL A 109 12.46 -8.92 6.81
N LEU A 110 12.33 -7.63 7.06
CA LEU A 110 11.73 -6.73 6.08
C LEU A 110 12.58 -6.58 4.81
N SER A 111 13.88 -6.27 4.96
CA SER A 111 14.76 -6.00 3.82
C SER A 111 15.23 -7.28 3.12
N GLY A 112 15.55 -8.33 3.89
CA GLY A 112 16.17 -9.55 3.37
C GLY A 112 15.18 -10.63 2.96
N GLN A 113 14.06 -10.78 3.67
CA GLN A 113 13.09 -11.85 3.40
C GLN A 113 11.87 -11.33 2.64
N VAL A 114 11.12 -10.40 3.23
CA VAL A 114 9.84 -9.94 2.67
C VAL A 114 10.07 -9.17 1.38
N ASN A 115 10.92 -8.16 1.41
CA ASN A 115 11.23 -7.33 0.25
C ASN A 115 11.74 -8.18 -0.93
N ARG A 116 12.69 -9.10 -0.68
CA ARG A 116 13.22 -9.98 -1.74
C ARG A 116 12.18 -10.89 -2.35
N SER A 117 11.23 -11.40 -1.54
CA SER A 117 10.13 -12.22 -2.05
C SER A 117 9.21 -11.43 -2.99
N ILE A 118 8.84 -10.21 -2.63
CA ILE A 118 8.01 -9.33 -3.47
C ILE A 118 8.73 -9.00 -4.78
N VAL A 119 9.97 -8.54 -4.69
CA VAL A 119 10.81 -8.20 -5.86
C VAL A 119 10.97 -9.39 -6.80
N SER A 120 11.23 -10.59 -6.26
CA SER A 120 11.39 -11.81 -7.07
C SER A 120 10.13 -12.11 -7.88
N ARG A 121 8.96 -12.06 -7.25
CA ARG A 121 7.68 -12.35 -7.93
C ARG A 121 7.35 -11.32 -9.02
N ILE A 122 7.51 -10.04 -8.75
CA ILE A 122 7.30 -9.00 -9.78
C ILE A 122 8.28 -9.22 -10.95
N ASN A 123 9.51 -9.61 -10.66
CA ASN A 123 10.54 -9.83 -11.68
C ASN A 123 10.34 -11.09 -12.54
N GLU A 124 9.44 -12.00 -12.17
CA GLU A 124 9.00 -13.10 -13.04
C GLU A 124 8.37 -12.59 -14.33
N HIS A 125 7.79 -11.39 -14.33
CA HIS A 125 7.14 -10.75 -15.48
C HIS A 125 8.06 -9.80 -16.27
N GLY A 126 9.36 -9.71 -15.98
CA GLY A 126 10.27 -8.91 -16.80
C GLY A 126 11.13 -7.90 -16.04
N SER A 127 11.68 -8.32 -14.93
CA SER A 127 12.89 -7.70 -14.32
C SER A 127 12.84 -6.19 -14.13
N ALA A 128 11.77 -5.69 -13.55
CA ALA A 128 11.61 -4.26 -13.33
C ALA A 128 11.72 -3.83 -11.87
N ALA A 129 11.39 -4.72 -10.92
CA ALA A 129 11.34 -4.35 -9.51
C ALA A 129 12.74 -4.22 -8.90
N VAL A 130 12.92 -3.16 -8.11
CA VAL A 130 14.13 -2.89 -7.31
C VAL A 130 13.70 -2.74 -5.86
N GLY A 131 14.29 -3.57 -5.00
CA GLY A 131 14.00 -3.52 -3.56
C GLY A 131 14.89 -2.52 -2.84
N LEU A 132 14.27 -1.76 -1.96
CA LEU A 132 14.87 -0.71 -1.15
C LEU A 132 14.47 -0.88 0.32
N SER A 133 15.36 -0.46 1.21
CA SER A 133 15.01 -0.03 2.54
C SER A 133 14.71 1.48 2.54
N GLY A 134 13.87 1.96 3.43
CA GLY A 134 13.74 3.40 3.61
C GLY A 134 15.03 4.10 4.06
N GLU A 135 16.03 3.34 4.50
CA GLU A 135 17.37 3.86 4.83
C GLU A 135 18.22 4.17 3.58
N ASP A 136 17.93 3.51 2.43
CA ASP A 136 18.72 3.66 1.21
C ASP A 136 18.63 5.08 0.67
N GLY A 137 19.77 5.76 0.57
CA GLY A 137 19.85 7.13 0.08
C GLY A 137 19.08 8.15 0.92
N ASP A 138 18.95 7.89 2.23
CA ASP A 138 18.15 8.70 3.15
C ASP A 138 16.69 8.87 2.69
N LEU A 139 16.13 7.84 2.06
CA LEU A 139 14.77 7.88 1.51
C LEU A 139 13.75 8.22 2.60
N LEU A 140 13.86 7.60 3.78
CA LEU A 140 13.03 7.88 4.95
C LEU A 140 13.91 8.30 6.13
N LEU A 141 13.74 9.50 6.61
CA LEU A 141 14.32 9.97 7.86
C LEU A 141 13.23 10.08 8.93
N ALA A 142 13.51 9.62 10.14
CA ALA A 142 12.54 9.56 11.21
C ALA A 142 13.17 9.94 12.57
N THR A 143 12.32 10.30 13.53
CA THR A 143 12.70 10.47 14.94
C THR A 143 12.01 9.42 15.79
N PRO A 144 12.59 9.02 16.95
CA PRO A 144 11.96 8.07 17.86
C PRO A 144 10.53 8.45 18.23
N ALA A 145 9.64 7.45 18.23
CA ALA A 145 8.22 7.63 18.53
C ALA A 145 7.90 7.35 20.00
N SER A 146 6.92 8.10 20.52
CA SER A 146 6.27 7.84 21.80
C SER A 146 4.76 7.87 21.63
N VAL A 147 4.04 7.18 22.48
CA VAL A 147 2.58 7.16 22.52
C VAL A 147 2.09 7.56 23.90
N GLU A 148 1.00 8.32 23.96
CA GLU A 148 0.36 8.66 25.23
C GLU A 148 -0.58 7.51 25.66
N VAL A 149 -0.36 7.01 26.85
CA VAL A 149 -1.18 5.98 27.50
C VAL A 149 -1.51 6.45 28.91
N ASP A 150 -2.78 6.60 29.23
CA ASP A 150 -3.26 7.05 30.54
C ASP A 150 -2.65 8.40 31.00
N GLY A 151 -2.38 9.32 30.06
CA GLY A 151 -1.78 10.63 30.34
C GLY A 151 -0.25 10.62 30.48
N GLU A 152 0.42 9.48 30.29
CA GLU A 152 1.87 9.35 30.32
C GLU A 152 2.44 9.03 28.95
N LEU A 153 3.52 9.71 28.56
CA LEU A 153 4.28 9.39 27.34
C LEU A 153 5.12 8.15 27.53
N LYS A 154 4.80 7.09 26.77
CA LYS A 154 5.57 5.84 26.74
C LYS A 154 6.40 5.77 25.47
N SER A 155 7.69 5.52 25.62
CA SER A 155 8.58 5.26 24.47
C SER A 155 8.21 3.93 23.81
N LEU A 156 8.22 3.91 22.49
CA LEU A 156 8.04 2.69 21.70
C LEU A 156 9.38 2.02 21.33
N GLY A 157 10.49 2.47 21.94
CA GLY A 157 11.84 1.98 21.63
C GLY A 157 12.28 2.43 20.23
N ARG A 158 12.73 1.48 19.41
CA ARG A 158 13.20 1.71 18.04
C ARG A 158 12.07 1.83 17.01
N VAL A 159 10.95 2.42 17.40
CA VAL A 159 9.87 2.83 16.47
C VAL A 159 10.06 4.29 16.13
N GLY A 160 9.79 4.67 14.87
CA GLY A 160 9.98 6.03 14.40
C GLY A 160 8.73 6.68 13.83
N ASN A 161 8.70 8.02 13.94
CA ASN A 161 7.81 8.90 13.19
C ASN A 161 8.60 9.55 12.05
N ILE A 162 8.12 9.44 10.81
CA ILE A 162 8.78 10.01 9.64
C ILE A 162 8.78 11.53 9.74
N THR A 163 9.95 12.14 9.52
CA THR A 163 10.16 13.58 9.50
C THR A 163 10.38 14.11 8.09
N SER A 164 11.01 13.32 7.22
CA SER A 164 11.22 13.70 5.82
C SER A 164 11.37 12.48 4.92
N VAL A 165 11.07 12.68 3.64
CA VAL A 165 11.22 11.68 2.57
C VAL A 165 12.07 12.30 1.46
N ASN A 166 13.18 11.64 1.11
CA ASN A 166 14.01 12.02 -0.04
C ASN A 166 13.52 11.26 -1.28
N THR A 167 12.72 11.90 -2.11
CA THR A 167 12.09 11.28 -3.28
C THR A 167 13.00 11.08 -4.48
N GLN A 168 14.23 11.63 -4.49
CA GLN A 168 15.11 11.60 -5.65
C GLN A 168 15.39 10.19 -6.15
N LEU A 169 15.70 9.27 -5.24
CA LEU A 169 15.94 7.86 -5.58
C LEU A 169 14.72 7.19 -6.23
N LEU A 170 13.51 7.53 -5.76
CA LEU A 170 12.28 7.01 -6.35
C LEU A 170 12.05 7.56 -7.77
N HIS A 171 12.27 8.85 -7.98
CA HIS A 171 12.20 9.47 -9.31
C HIS A 171 13.19 8.83 -10.29
N ASP A 172 14.45 8.65 -9.90
CA ASP A 172 15.49 8.06 -10.75
C ASP A 172 15.12 6.63 -11.18
N LEU A 173 14.57 5.83 -10.26
CA LEU A 173 14.13 4.48 -10.56
C LEU A 173 12.89 4.46 -11.48
N LEU A 174 11.88 5.28 -11.19
CA LEU A 174 10.68 5.37 -12.02
C LEU A 174 10.98 5.87 -13.42
N ASP A 175 11.86 6.85 -13.58
CA ASP A 175 12.27 7.42 -14.88
C ASP A 175 13.08 6.41 -15.71
N SER A 176 13.80 5.48 -15.05
CA SER A 176 14.44 4.35 -15.72
C SER A 176 13.50 3.14 -15.94
N GLY A 177 12.19 3.31 -15.72
CA GLY A 177 11.18 2.27 -15.93
C GLY A 177 11.23 1.15 -14.88
N ARG A 178 11.75 1.42 -13.68
CA ARG A 178 11.80 0.47 -12.57
C ARG A 178 10.59 0.64 -11.65
N VAL A 179 10.31 -0.40 -10.89
CA VAL A 179 9.28 -0.43 -9.83
C VAL A 179 9.99 -0.45 -8.49
N PRO A 180 10.02 0.67 -7.74
CA PRO A 180 10.55 0.67 -6.38
C PRO A 180 9.68 -0.17 -5.45
N VAL A 181 10.31 -1.03 -4.65
CA VAL A 181 9.67 -1.83 -3.59
C VAL A 181 10.35 -1.48 -2.28
N VAL A 182 9.71 -0.68 -1.45
CA VAL A 182 10.28 -0.07 -0.25
C VAL A 182 9.79 -0.78 1.00
N CYS A 183 10.68 -1.25 1.85
CA CYS A 183 10.32 -1.71 3.19
C CYS A 183 10.32 -0.55 4.21
N SER A 184 9.47 -0.67 5.23
CA SER A 184 9.19 0.38 6.20
C SER A 184 10.21 0.46 7.35
N ILE A 185 11.50 0.58 7.00
CA ILE A 185 12.60 0.93 7.92
C ILE A 185 13.10 2.33 7.53
N ALA A 186 13.42 3.17 8.51
CA ALA A 186 13.95 4.51 8.27
C ALA A 186 15.28 4.69 9.01
N ALA A 187 16.10 5.63 8.53
CA ALA A 187 17.27 6.10 9.27
C ALA A 187 16.85 7.12 10.35
N GLU A 188 17.48 7.09 11.50
CA GLU A 188 17.22 8.06 12.56
C GLU A 188 17.88 9.41 12.24
N LEU A 189 17.06 10.46 12.19
CA LEU A 189 17.48 11.82 11.85
C LEU A 189 18.45 12.37 12.91
N GLY A 190 19.56 12.95 12.46
CA GLY A 190 20.52 13.65 13.33
C GLY A 190 21.49 12.72 14.05
N THR A 191 21.45 11.41 13.78
CA THR A 191 22.42 10.45 14.28
C THR A 191 23.42 10.07 13.19
N SER A 192 24.60 9.63 13.59
CA SER A 192 25.58 9.05 12.67
C SER A 192 25.71 7.55 12.97
N GLY A 193 25.83 6.74 11.92
CA GLY A 193 25.99 5.30 12.05
C GLY A 193 24.70 4.52 11.83
N ASP A 194 24.70 3.28 12.31
CA ASP A 194 23.62 2.30 12.06
C ASP A 194 22.53 2.40 13.13
N ASN A 195 21.57 3.29 12.90
CA ASN A 195 20.46 3.55 13.83
C ASN A 195 19.10 3.43 13.13
N PRO A 196 18.67 2.19 12.75
CA PRO A 196 17.40 1.99 12.09
C PRO A 196 16.20 2.20 13.02
N LEU A 197 15.09 2.69 12.47
CA LEU A 197 13.81 2.80 13.13
C LEU A 197 12.75 2.01 12.36
N ASN A 198 11.95 1.24 13.08
CA ASN A 198 10.80 0.52 12.54
C ASN A 198 9.63 1.51 12.33
N ILE A 199 9.14 1.59 11.10
CA ILE A 199 8.05 2.52 10.74
C ILE A 199 6.77 1.73 10.46
N ASN A 200 5.63 2.26 10.88
CA ASN A 200 4.35 1.74 10.43
C ASN A 200 4.24 1.88 8.90
N ALA A 201 3.96 0.77 8.20
CA ALA A 201 3.96 0.75 6.75
C ALA A 201 2.84 1.61 6.11
N ASP A 202 1.71 1.82 6.79
CA ASP A 202 0.65 2.71 6.33
C ASP A 202 1.14 4.16 6.35
N LEU A 203 1.84 4.57 7.43
CA LEU A 203 2.45 5.90 7.58
C LEU A 203 3.60 6.10 6.60
N ALA A 204 4.45 5.09 6.39
CA ALA A 204 5.52 5.15 5.40
C ALA A 204 4.98 5.35 3.98
N ALA A 205 3.95 4.60 3.61
CA ALA A 205 3.32 4.71 2.31
C ALA A 205 2.62 6.06 2.11
N ALA A 206 1.91 6.57 3.12
CA ALA A 206 1.28 7.89 3.08
C ALA A 206 2.31 9.01 2.93
N ALA A 207 3.42 8.95 3.68
CA ALA A 207 4.50 9.93 3.57
C ALA A 207 5.15 9.92 2.17
N ILE A 208 5.42 8.74 1.61
CA ILE A 208 5.93 8.62 0.23
C ILE A 208 4.89 9.13 -0.76
N ALA A 209 3.61 8.79 -0.63
CA ALA A 209 2.56 9.26 -1.53
C ALA A 209 2.45 10.78 -1.52
N ARG A 210 2.52 11.40 -0.35
CA ARG A 210 2.51 12.84 -0.17
C ARG A 210 3.68 13.52 -0.87
N GLU A 211 4.91 13.11 -0.56
CA GLU A 211 6.11 13.76 -1.10
C GLU A 211 6.32 13.49 -2.60
N MET A 212 5.86 12.34 -3.10
CA MET A 212 5.81 12.03 -4.52
C MET A 212 4.68 12.74 -5.27
N GLN A 213 3.77 13.44 -4.56
CA GLN A 213 2.54 14.03 -5.12
C GLN A 213 1.78 12.99 -5.97
N ALA A 214 1.57 11.81 -5.39
CA ALA A 214 1.00 10.67 -6.09
C ALA A 214 -0.42 10.97 -6.60
N ASP A 215 -0.74 10.49 -7.80
CA ASP A 215 -2.09 10.59 -8.36
C ASP A 215 -3.08 9.72 -7.60
N LYS A 216 -2.62 8.54 -7.13
CA LYS A 216 -3.39 7.64 -6.27
C LYS A 216 -2.53 7.06 -5.16
N PHE A 217 -3.14 6.85 -4.01
CA PHE A 217 -2.59 6.05 -2.92
C PHE A 217 -3.57 4.90 -2.60
N ILE A 218 -3.13 3.65 -2.75
CA ILE A 218 -3.94 2.46 -2.51
C ILE A 218 -3.42 1.75 -1.26
N MET A 219 -4.28 1.63 -0.25
CA MET A 219 -3.99 0.86 0.96
C MET A 219 -4.66 -0.50 0.91
N LEU A 220 -3.88 -1.56 0.72
CA LEU A 220 -4.38 -2.92 0.85
C LEU A 220 -4.47 -3.29 2.33
N THR A 221 -5.67 -3.71 2.75
CA THR A 221 -6.04 -4.02 4.13
C THR A 221 -6.67 -5.41 4.23
N ASP A 222 -7.02 -5.82 5.44
CA ASP A 222 -7.72 -7.08 5.70
C ASP A 222 -9.24 -6.88 5.87
N VAL A 223 -9.76 -5.73 5.41
CA VAL A 223 -11.19 -5.40 5.42
C VAL A 223 -11.59 -4.81 4.08
N PRO A 224 -12.83 -4.99 3.62
CA PRO A 224 -13.31 -4.46 2.33
C PRO A 224 -13.20 -2.94 2.18
N GLY A 225 -13.30 -2.20 3.27
CA GLY A 225 -13.27 -0.73 3.27
C GLY A 225 -13.81 -0.19 4.60
N LEU A 226 -14.34 1.02 4.57
CA LEU A 226 -15.01 1.65 5.72
C LEU A 226 -16.50 1.28 5.76
N TYR A 227 -17.01 1.09 6.97
CA TYR A 227 -18.43 0.85 7.22
C TYR A 227 -19.02 2.02 8.00
N ALA A 228 -20.22 2.43 7.63
CA ALA A 228 -20.96 3.47 8.36
C ALA A 228 -21.44 2.97 9.72
N ASP A 229 -21.81 1.70 9.81
CA ASP A 229 -22.35 1.05 11.01
C ASP A 229 -21.86 -0.43 11.08
N TRP A 230 -20.65 -0.64 11.61
CA TRP A 230 -20.12 -1.99 11.84
C TRP A 230 -20.88 -2.67 13.00
N PRO A 231 -21.34 -3.96 12.92
CA PRO A 231 -20.95 -4.97 11.92
C PRO A 231 -21.90 -5.15 10.71
N ASP A 232 -22.76 -4.15 10.40
CA ASP A 232 -23.59 -4.22 9.20
C ASP A 232 -22.73 -4.13 7.93
N THR A 233 -22.58 -5.26 7.23
CA THR A 233 -21.77 -5.36 6.01
C THR A 233 -22.39 -4.64 4.80
N ASP A 234 -23.69 -4.34 4.84
CA ASP A 234 -24.36 -3.57 3.78
C ASP A 234 -24.14 -2.06 3.94
N SER A 235 -23.56 -1.63 5.08
CA SER A 235 -23.18 -0.25 5.35
C SER A 235 -21.81 0.16 4.79
N LEU A 236 -21.21 -0.62 3.88
CA LEU A 236 -19.93 -0.29 3.25
C LEU A 236 -20.01 1.05 2.53
N ILE A 237 -19.09 1.95 2.86
CA ILE A 237 -18.98 3.27 2.26
C ILE A 237 -18.07 3.17 1.03
N SER A 238 -18.64 3.32 -0.17
CA SER A 238 -17.86 3.31 -1.41
C SER A 238 -17.06 4.59 -1.62
N GLU A 239 -17.58 5.75 -1.18
CA GLU A 239 -16.96 7.06 -1.37
C GLU A 239 -17.20 7.94 -0.15
N ILE A 240 -16.16 8.61 0.33
CA ILE A 240 -16.21 9.51 1.48
C ILE A 240 -15.30 10.71 1.25
N THR A 241 -15.76 11.90 1.64
CA THR A 241 -14.91 13.10 1.64
C THR A 241 -14.03 13.14 2.89
N PRO A 242 -12.88 13.87 2.87
CA PRO A 242 -12.05 14.07 4.06
C PRO A 242 -12.82 14.68 5.24
N ALA A 243 -13.78 15.56 4.98
CA ALA A 243 -14.63 16.16 6.02
C ALA A 243 -15.51 15.10 6.69
N GLU A 244 -16.22 14.28 5.91
CA GLU A 244 -17.05 13.19 6.43
C GLU A 244 -16.20 12.15 7.16
N LEU A 245 -14.98 11.84 6.65
CA LEU A 245 -14.07 10.90 7.30
C LEU A 245 -13.60 11.41 8.67
N ARG A 246 -13.32 12.72 8.82
CA ARG A 246 -12.99 13.30 10.13
C ARG A 246 -14.10 13.16 11.16
N GLU A 247 -15.36 13.26 10.72
CA GLU A 247 -16.52 13.05 11.60
C GLU A 247 -16.70 11.56 11.97
N LEU A 248 -16.31 10.66 11.08
CA LEU A 248 -16.38 9.21 11.30
C LEU A 248 -15.21 8.68 12.14
N LEU A 249 -14.04 9.29 12.04
CA LEU A 249 -12.78 8.80 12.62
C LEU A 249 -12.87 8.42 14.12
N PRO A 250 -13.52 9.23 15.00
CA PRO A 250 -13.64 8.90 16.43
C PRO A 250 -14.51 7.66 16.73
N LYS A 251 -15.26 7.18 15.73
CA LYS A 251 -16.19 6.04 15.87
C LYS A 251 -15.58 4.74 15.35
N LEU A 252 -14.42 4.83 14.70
CA LEU A 252 -13.73 3.67 14.13
C LEU A 252 -13.04 2.86 15.23
N ASP A 253 -12.81 1.58 14.96
CA ASP A 253 -12.00 0.74 15.82
C ASP A 253 -10.53 1.16 15.84
N SER A 254 -9.80 0.75 16.88
CA SER A 254 -8.40 1.14 17.09
C SER A 254 -7.45 0.71 15.98
N GLY A 255 -7.79 -0.31 15.20
CA GLY A 255 -7.00 -0.79 14.06
C GLY A 255 -7.20 0.05 12.80
N MET A 256 -8.38 0.68 12.65
CA MET A 256 -8.69 1.50 11.49
C MET A 256 -8.25 2.97 11.67
N ILE A 257 -8.27 3.49 12.89
CA ILE A 257 -7.89 4.89 13.17
C ILE A 257 -6.52 5.27 12.57
N PRO A 258 -5.42 4.52 12.78
CA PRO A 258 -4.13 4.88 12.19
C PRO A 258 -4.12 4.88 10.66
N LYS A 259 -4.87 3.97 10.04
CA LYS A 259 -4.98 3.87 8.58
C LYS A 259 -5.72 5.06 8.00
N MET A 260 -6.85 5.43 8.63
CA MET A 260 -7.66 6.56 8.18
C MET A 260 -7.00 7.89 8.46
N THR A 261 -6.23 8.00 9.54
CA THR A 261 -5.37 9.17 9.78
C THR A 261 -4.33 9.31 8.67
N ALA A 262 -3.62 8.22 8.32
CA ALA A 262 -2.66 8.22 7.21
C ALA A 262 -3.31 8.58 5.86
N ALA A 263 -4.56 8.13 5.63
CA ALA A 263 -5.32 8.50 4.44
C ALA A 263 -5.67 10.00 4.40
N LEU A 264 -6.14 10.55 5.53
CA LEU A 264 -6.43 11.99 5.65
C LEU A 264 -5.17 12.83 5.43
N ASP A 265 -4.05 12.46 6.08
CA ASP A 265 -2.78 13.15 5.93
C ASP A 265 -2.31 13.18 4.46
N ALA A 266 -2.54 12.10 3.73
CA ALA A 266 -2.19 12.03 2.32
C ALA A 266 -3.07 12.94 1.45
N VAL A 267 -4.41 12.92 1.63
CA VAL A 267 -5.33 13.78 0.87
C VAL A 267 -5.12 15.25 1.20
N ASP A 268 -4.98 15.60 2.48
CA ASP A 268 -4.72 16.98 2.93
C ASP A 268 -3.42 17.55 2.35
N ALA A 269 -2.47 16.69 2.07
CA ALA A 269 -1.19 17.06 1.44
C ALA A 269 -1.23 17.07 -0.11
N GLY A 270 -2.38 16.80 -0.72
CA GLY A 270 -2.58 16.94 -2.16
C GLY A 270 -2.60 15.64 -2.97
N VAL A 271 -2.55 14.46 -2.34
CA VAL A 271 -2.82 13.19 -3.02
C VAL A 271 -4.29 13.19 -3.47
N LYS A 272 -4.52 13.06 -4.79
CA LYS A 272 -5.85 13.28 -5.38
C LYS A 272 -6.89 12.27 -4.92
N GLN A 273 -6.49 11.02 -4.74
CA GLN A 273 -7.37 9.90 -4.40
C GLN A 273 -6.64 8.92 -3.47
N VAL A 274 -7.28 8.57 -2.38
CA VAL A 274 -6.82 7.50 -1.49
C VAL A 274 -7.86 6.40 -1.46
N HIS A 275 -7.42 5.17 -1.65
CA HIS A 275 -8.30 4.00 -1.71
C HIS A 275 -7.96 3.02 -0.60
N VAL A 276 -8.98 2.53 0.08
CA VAL A 276 -8.86 1.45 1.09
C VAL A 276 -9.53 0.21 0.54
N VAL A 277 -8.75 -0.83 0.31
CA VAL A 277 -9.17 -1.98 -0.49
C VAL A 277 -8.83 -3.29 0.21
N ASP A 278 -9.69 -4.31 0.08
CA ASP A 278 -9.41 -5.64 0.60
C ASP A 278 -8.31 -6.35 -0.21
N GLY A 279 -7.13 -6.43 0.37
CA GLY A 279 -6.00 -7.14 -0.24
C GLY A 279 -6.17 -8.66 -0.33
N ARG A 280 -7.21 -9.25 0.29
CA ARG A 280 -7.54 -10.68 0.19
C ARG A 280 -8.33 -10.99 -1.08
N THR A 281 -8.82 -9.97 -1.78
CA THR A 281 -9.47 -10.15 -3.08
C THR A 281 -8.40 -10.27 -4.16
N ALA A 282 -8.46 -11.33 -4.96
CA ALA A 282 -7.55 -11.52 -6.09
C ALA A 282 -7.68 -10.37 -7.09
N HIS A 283 -6.55 -9.84 -7.58
CA HIS A 283 -6.49 -8.70 -8.50
C HIS A 283 -7.13 -7.42 -7.97
N SER A 284 -7.12 -7.22 -6.65
CA SER A 284 -7.77 -6.08 -6.00
C SER A 284 -7.25 -4.73 -6.51
N VAL A 285 -5.96 -4.64 -6.85
CA VAL A 285 -5.37 -3.40 -7.39
C VAL A 285 -5.91 -3.10 -8.80
N LEU A 286 -6.03 -4.11 -9.66
CA LEU A 286 -6.59 -3.91 -11.00
C LEU A 286 -8.08 -3.56 -10.96
N LEU A 287 -8.83 -4.24 -10.09
CA LEU A 287 -10.26 -3.96 -9.90
C LEU A 287 -10.48 -2.52 -9.44
N GLU A 288 -9.62 -2.00 -8.56
CA GLU A 288 -9.74 -0.62 -8.06
C GLU A 288 -9.29 0.44 -9.06
N VAL A 289 -8.31 0.13 -9.91
CA VAL A 289 -7.75 1.10 -10.87
C VAL A 289 -8.52 1.12 -12.18
N PHE A 290 -9.03 -0.03 -12.65
CA PHE A 290 -9.54 -0.19 -14.00
C PHE A 290 -11.05 -0.50 -14.08
N THR A 291 -11.81 -0.24 -13.01
CA THR A 291 -13.28 -0.37 -13.03
C THR A 291 -13.98 0.88 -12.49
N ASP A 292 -15.18 1.16 -12.99
CA ASP A 292 -15.96 2.34 -12.61
C ASP A 292 -16.45 2.31 -11.16
N LEU A 293 -16.70 1.12 -10.64
CA LEU A 293 -17.33 0.94 -9.32
C LEU A 293 -16.31 0.84 -8.19
N GLY A 294 -15.03 0.50 -8.51
CA GLY A 294 -14.07 0.12 -7.49
C GLY A 294 -14.57 -1.06 -6.65
N ILE A 295 -13.81 -1.47 -5.65
CA ILE A 295 -14.18 -2.55 -4.72
C ILE A 295 -14.01 -2.16 -3.25
N GLY A 296 -13.49 -0.97 -3.00
CA GLY A 296 -13.15 -0.47 -1.68
C GLY A 296 -13.85 0.83 -1.31
N THR A 297 -13.19 1.61 -0.46
CA THR A 297 -13.60 2.98 -0.11
C THR A 297 -12.66 3.98 -0.74
N LEU A 298 -13.19 4.88 -1.57
CA LEU A 298 -12.49 6.03 -2.12
C LEU A 298 -12.62 7.21 -1.13
N ILE A 299 -11.48 7.82 -0.81
CA ILE A 299 -11.39 9.08 -0.06
C ILE A 299 -10.86 10.15 -1.02
N ALA A 300 -11.67 11.17 -1.32
CA ALA A 300 -11.31 12.26 -2.24
C ALA A 300 -12.12 13.53 -1.90
N ASP A 301 -11.55 14.71 -2.22
CA ASP A 301 -12.21 16.00 -1.97
C ASP A 301 -13.54 16.17 -2.70
N VAL A 302 -13.63 15.62 -3.90
CA VAL A 302 -14.85 15.66 -4.72
C VAL A 302 -15.29 14.24 -5.01
N LYS A 303 -16.52 13.90 -4.59
CA LYS A 303 -17.12 12.61 -4.98
C LYS A 303 -17.35 12.62 -6.48
N PRO A 304 -16.90 11.61 -7.23
CA PRO A 304 -17.22 11.50 -8.65
C PRO A 304 -18.74 11.49 -8.85
N ALA A 305 -19.21 12.19 -9.87
CA ALA A 305 -20.66 12.27 -10.15
C ALA A 305 -21.20 10.87 -10.45
N LYS A 306 -22.20 10.41 -9.69
CA LYS A 306 -22.86 9.12 -9.92
C LYS A 306 -23.42 9.07 -11.35
N GLY A 307 -22.82 8.24 -12.22
CA GLY A 307 -23.31 7.98 -13.58
C GLY A 307 -22.87 8.98 -14.66
N GLY A 308 -21.90 9.85 -14.37
CA GLY A 308 -21.28 10.71 -15.37
C GLY A 308 -19.87 10.21 -15.72
N THR A 309 -19.48 10.30 -16.98
CA THR A 309 -18.06 10.28 -17.38
C THR A 309 -17.34 11.28 -16.50
N ASN A 310 -16.38 10.79 -15.71
CA ASN A 310 -15.64 11.59 -14.73
C ASN A 310 -15.05 12.83 -15.40
N ASP A 311 -15.40 14.05 -14.93
CA ASP A 311 -14.92 15.36 -15.43
C ASP A 311 -13.38 15.53 -15.39
N TRP A 312 -12.67 14.62 -14.74
CA TRP A 312 -11.21 14.55 -14.76
C TRP A 312 -10.64 13.82 -15.99
N MET A 313 -11.51 13.37 -16.91
CA MET A 313 -11.14 12.86 -18.26
C MET A 313 -11.05 13.97 -19.33
N ALA A 314 -11.36 15.22 -18.98
CA ALA A 314 -11.31 16.37 -19.90
C ALA A 314 -9.95 17.07 -19.92
#